data_9e363d07205ff85ae153558f520bd5e5
#
_entry.id   9e363d07205ff85ae153558f520bd5e5
#
_cell.length_a   1.000
_cell.length_b   1.000
_cell.length_c   1.000
_cell.angle_alpha   90.00
_cell.angle_beta   90.00
_cell.angle_gamma   90.00
#
_symmetry.space_group_name_H-M   'P 1'
#
loop_
_entity.id
_entity.type
_entity.pdbx_description
1 polymer ?
#
loop_
_entity_poly.entity_id
_entity_poly.type
_entity_poly.pdbx_seq_one_letter_code
_entity_poly.pdbx_strand_id
1 'polypeptide(L)'
;TLDKWSEVTSEYGELPSYIKVYKSPEKLEGKKAVAYIAVADMASAQWDIWSISDPEMDGTEDDFKTPKKVYDEGNWPIVINAGFFYASGGLNYSSSLAVRESEVLAYNINYASEDWVKMYYPTRAAFLETADGKFDACWTYRTWDNHYMYPAPAENTWAADPAKQPTAKYPEGGKEFSAK
;
A
#
# COMPACT_ATOMS: atom_id res chain seq x y z
N THR A 1 -5.30 -5.32 -21.29
CA THR A 1 -5.96 -6.64 -21.38
C THR A 1 -4.89 -7.74 -21.24
N LEU A 2 -5.26 -8.87 -20.64
CA LEU A 2 -4.35 -10.02 -20.45
C LEU A 2 -4.29 -10.95 -21.69
N ASP A 3 -4.78 -10.49 -22.84
CA ASP A 3 -4.95 -11.33 -24.05
C ASP A 3 -3.66 -11.99 -24.56
N LYS A 4 -2.51 -11.40 -24.22
CA LYS A 4 -1.18 -11.94 -24.59
C LYS A 4 -0.46 -12.64 -23.44
N TRP A 5 -1.10 -12.76 -22.30
CA TRP A 5 -0.53 -13.41 -21.13
C TRP A 5 -0.95 -14.88 -21.08
N SER A 6 -0.07 -15.71 -20.56
CA SER A 6 -0.35 -17.13 -20.38
C SER A 6 -0.82 -17.39 -18.96
N GLU A 7 -1.91 -18.10 -18.76
CA GLU A 7 -2.29 -18.59 -17.44
C GLU A 7 -1.29 -19.69 -17.02
N VAL A 8 -0.70 -19.52 -15.85
CA VAL A 8 0.32 -20.42 -15.28
C VAL A 8 -0.03 -20.85 -13.86
N THR A 9 -1.30 -20.79 -13.50
CA THR A 9 -1.80 -21.11 -12.15
C THR A 9 -1.29 -22.46 -11.63
N SER A 10 -1.26 -23.48 -12.48
CA SER A 10 -0.80 -24.83 -12.12
C SER A 10 0.67 -24.94 -11.75
N GLU A 11 1.49 -23.94 -12.07
CA GLU A 11 2.91 -23.89 -11.71
C GLU A 11 3.13 -23.54 -10.23
N TYR A 12 2.08 -23.06 -9.54
CA TYR A 12 2.13 -22.56 -8.17
C TYR A 12 1.47 -23.49 -7.14
N GLY A 13 1.31 -24.76 -7.48
CA GLY A 13 0.67 -25.74 -6.61
C GLY A 13 -0.86 -25.64 -6.60
N GLU A 14 -1.47 -26.06 -5.50
CA GLU A 14 -2.93 -26.03 -5.34
C GLU A 14 -3.39 -24.66 -4.79
N LEU A 15 -3.68 -23.73 -5.70
CA LEU A 15 -4.29 -22.48 -5.33
C LEU A 15 -5.82 -22.60 -5.27
N PRO A 16 -6.50 -21.80 -4.42
CA PRO A 16 -7.95 -21.70 -4.45
C PRO A 16 -8.47 -21.35 -5.85
N SER A 17 -9.60 -21.92 -6.24
CA SER A 17 -10.16 -21.78 -7.60
C SER A 17 -10.47 -20.33 -8.00
N TYR A 18 -10.63 -19.43 -7.04
CA TYR A 18 -10.85 -18.01 -7.25
C TYR A 18 -9.55 -17.21 -7.48
N ILE A 19 -8.38 -17.87 -7.47
CA ILE A 19 -7.08 -17.25 -7.74
C ILE A 19 -6.51 -17.79 -9.03
N LYS A 20 -6.06 -16.91 -9.91
CA LYS A 20 -5.37 -17.23 -11.14
C LYS A 20 -4.07 -16.46 -11.26
N VAL A 21 -3.04 -17.12 -11.78
CA VAL A 21 -1.74 -16.51 -12.02
C VAL A 21 -1.45 -16.46 -13.51
N TYR A 22 -1.02 -15.32 -13.98
CA TYR A 22 -0.68 -15.06 -15.37
C TYR A 22 0.77 -14.63 -15.51
N LYS A 23 1.42 -15.09 -16.54
CA LYS A 23 2.78 -14.72 -16.94
C LYS A 23 2.75 -13.91 -18.23
N SER A 24 3.49 -12.81 -18.25
CA SER A 24 3.62 -11.99 -19.46
C SER A 24 4.39 -12.70 -20.56
N PRO A 25 4.30 -12.23 -21.83
CA PRO A 25 5.27 -12.53 -22.86
C PRO A 25 6.70 -12.17 -22.40
N GLU A 26 7.70 -12.76 -23.07
CA GLU A 26 9.13 -12.48 -22.78
C GLU A 26 9.54 -11.02 -22.99
N LYS A 27 8.74 -10.26 -23.74
CA LYS A 27 8.94 -8.82 -23.96
C LYS A 27 7.69 -8.06 -23.57
N LEU A 28 7.85 -7.14 -22.63
CA LEU A 28 6.86 -6.14 -22.28
C LEU A 28 7.25 -4.82 -22.93
N GLU A 29 6.35 -4.25 -23.74
CA GLU A 29 6.58 -2.98 -24.46
C GLU A 29 7.93 -2.92 -25.20
N GLY A 30 8.31 -4.07 -25.78
CA GLY A 30 9.57 -4.19 -26.55
C GLY A 30 10.83 -4.39 -25.69
N LYS A 31 10.74 -4.29 -24.37
CA LYS A 31 11.85 -4.55 -23.44
C LYS A 31 11.84 -5.99 -22.96
N LYS A 32 13.02 -6.60 -22.86
CA LYS A 32 13.17 -7.94 -22.28
C LYS A 32 12.85 -7.88 -20.80
N ALA A 33 11.63 -8.20 -20.46
CA ALA A 33 11.13 -8.27 -19.09
C ALA A 33 10.01 -9.29 -19.00
N VAL A 34 9.91 -9.97 -17.87
CA VAL A 34 8.83 -10.90 -17.57
C VAL A 34 8.15 -10.41 -16.29
N ALA A 35 6.83 -10.38 -16.31
CA ALA A 35 6.02 -10.06 -15.16
C ALA A 35 5.00 -11.17 -14.88
N TYR A 36 4.60 -11.27 -13.63
CA TYR A 36 3.54 -12.16 -13.19
C TYR A 36 2.44 -11.33 -12.54
N ILE A 37 1.21 -11.72 -12.75
CA ILE A 37 0.02 -11.10 -12.15
C ILE A 37 -0.81 -12.19 -11.50
N ALA A 38 -1.08 -12.05 -10.21
CA ALA A 38 -2.10 -12.84 -9.53
C ALA A 38 -3.42 -12.06 -9.56
N VAL A 39 -4.48 -12.73 -9.93
CA VAL A 39 -5.84 -12.19 -9.97
C VAL A 39 -6.70 -13.01 -9.02
N ALA A 40 -7.37 -12.35 -8.10
CA ALA A 40 -8.30 -12.97 -7.17
C ALA A 40 -9.70 -12.39 -7.37
N ASP A 41 -10.71 -13.26 -7.35
CA ASP A 41 -12.10 -12.83 -7.27
C ASP A 41 -12.43 -12.43 -5.83
N MET A 42 -12.61 -11.13 -5.60
CA MET A 42 -12.86 -10.58 -4.28
C MET A 42 -14.24 -10.91 -3.71
N ALA A 43 -15.16 -11.45 -4.51
CA ALA A 43 -16.39 -12.03 -3.96
C ALA A 43 -16.14 -13.32 -3.16
N SER A 44 -15.01 -13.97 -3.40
CA SER A 44 -14.62 -15.24 -2.76
C SER A 44 -13.32 -15.13 -1.95
N ALA A 45 -12.48 -14.16 -2.23
CA ALA A 45 -11.23 -13.92 -1.54
C ALA A 45 -11.44 -13.05 -0.30
N GLN A 46 -10.64 -13.31 0.71
CA GLN A 46 -10.42 -12.41 1.85
C GLN A 46 -9.00 -11.88 1.78
N TRP A 47 -8.79 -10.67 2.25
CA TRP A 47 -7.47 -10.07 2.33
C TRP A 47 -7.23 -9.53 3.74
N ASP A 48 -5.98 -9.50 4.12
CA ASP A 48 -5.54 -8.99 5.41
C ASP A 48 -4.26 -8.19 5.25
N ILE A 49 -3.94 -7.37 6.24
CA ILE A 49 -2.75 -6.54 6.31
C ILE A 49 -1.94 -6.91 7.53
N TRP A 50 -0.66 -7.20 7.31
CA TRP A 50 0.32 -7.27 8.38
C TRP A 50 1.20 -6.01 8.33
N SER A 51 1.40 -5.35 9.45
CA SER A 51 2.22 -4.14 9.56
C SER A 51 3.23 -4.26 10.69
N ILE A 52 4.43 -3.72 10.46
CA ILE A 52 5.47 -3.59 11.48
C ILE A 52 5.21 -2.45 12.47
N SER A 53 4.28 -1.57 12.17
CA SER A 53 3.94 -0.39 13.01
C SER A 53 2.54 -0.53 13.55
N ASP A 54 2.26 -1.62 14.23
CA ASP A 54 1.07 -1.71 15.06
C ASP A 54 1.17 -0.65 16.17
N PRO A 55 0.11 0.11 16.50
CA PRO A 55 0.13 1.07 17.60
C PRO A 55 0.49 0.47 18.96
N GLU A 56 0.24 -0.82 19.15
CA GLU A 56 0.61 -1.56 20.36
C GLU A 56 2.02 -2.15 20.29
N MET A 57 2.66 -2.12 19.13
CA MET A 57 4.03 -2.58 18.93
C MET A 57 5.01 -1.50 19.36
N ASP A 58 5.98 -1.90 20.12
CA ASP A 58 7.07 -1.04 20.58
C ASP A 58 8.23 -0.94 19.57
N GLY A 59 8.06 -1.48 18.37
CA GLY A 59 9.09 -1.52 17.34
C GLY A 59 10.22 -2.50 17.66
N THR A 60 9.88 -3.66 18.20
CA THR A 60 10.86 -4.69 18.57
C THR A 60 11.43 -5.42 17.34
N GLU A 61 12.49 -6.19 17.57
CA GLU A 61 13.17 -6.95 16.50
C GLU A 61 12.27 -7.97 15.80
N ASP A 62 11.22 -8.42 16.45
CA ASP A 62 10.26 -9.40 15.91
C ASP A 62 9.31 -8.81 14.86
N ASP A 63 9.31 -7.50 14.68
CA ASP A 63 8.42 -6.79 13.76
C ASP A 63 8.78 -7.03 12.29
N PHE A 64 10.03 -7.41 12.00
CA PHE A 64 10.43 -7.73 10.64
C PHE A 64 10.16 -9.19 10.29
N LYS A 65 9.28 -9.37 9.30
CA LYS A 65 9.04 -10.67 8.69
C LYS A 65 9.26 -10.61 7.18
N THR A 66 9.91 -11.61 6.65
CA THR A 66 9.94 -11.77 5.19
C THR A 66 8.54 -12.20 4.70
N PRO A 67 8.14 -11.85 3.45
CA PRO A 67 6.90 -12.36 2.89
C PRO A 67 6.78 -13.88 2.98
N LYS A 68 7.92 -14.59 2.83
CA LYS A 68 7.94 -16.04 3.01
C LYS A 68 7.58 -16.48 4.43
N LYS A 69 8.09 -15.78 5.44
CA LYS A 69 7.77 -16.10 6.83
C LYS A 69 6.29 -15.88 7.14
N VAL A 70 5.73 -14.76 6.66
CA VAL A 70 4.29 -14.46 6.77
C VAL A 70 3.45 -15.53 6.07
N TYR A 71 3.85 -15.93 4.86
CA TYR A 71 3.21 -16.99 4.10
C TYR A 71 3.20 -18.32 4.88
N ASP A 72 4.36 -18.74 5.40
CA ASP A 72 4.52 -20.03 6.09
C ASP A 72 3.74 -20.07 7.42
N GLU A 73 3.68 -18.95 8.14
CA GLU A 73 2.99 -18.85 9.44
C GLU A 73 1.47 -18.75 9.29
N GLY A 74 0.99 -18.01 8.29
CA GLY A 74 -0.43 -17.70 8.13
C GLY A 74 -1.16 -18.65 7.18
N ASN A 75 -0.45 -19.53 6.46
CA ASN A 75 -1.02 -20.38 5.42
C ASN A 75 -1.82 -19.60 4.36
N TRP A 76 -1.32 -18.41 4.01
CA TRP A 76 -1.92 -17.55 3.01
C TRP A 76 -1.63 -18.05 1.60
N PRO A 77 -2.58 -18.08 0.68
CA PRO A 77 -2.30 -18.48 -0.71
C PRO A 77 -1.42 -17.49 -1.47
N ILE A 78 -1.47 -16.21 -1.10
CA ILE A 78 -0.64 -15.15 -1.68
C ILE A 78 -0.20 -14.19 -0.58
N VAL A 79 1.08 -13.81 -0.61
CA VAL A 79 1.65 -12.75 0.24
C VAL A 79 2.47 -11.82 -0.65
N ILE A 80 2.24 -10.52 -0.54
CA ILE A 80 2.97 -9.49 -1.28
C ILE A 80 3.47 -8.38 -0.35
N ASN A 81 4.52 -7.71 -0.77
CA ASN A 81 4.92 -6.47 -0.14
C ASN A 81 3.94 -5.36 -0.50
N ALA A 82 3.61 -4.52 0.47
CA ALA A 82 2.74 -3.36 0.27
C ALA A 82 3.51 -2.04 0.45
N GLY A 83 3.47 -1.45 1.64
CA GLY A 83 4.08 -0.16 1.92
C GLY A 83 5.59 -0.20 2.17
N PHE A 84 6.19 0.97 2.19
CA PHE A 84 7.58 1.15 2.59
C PHE A 84 7.71 1.26 4.11
N PHE A 85 8.92 1.01 4.59
CA PHE A 85 9.27 1.13 5.99
C PHE A 85 10.64 1.79 6.15
N TYR A 86 10.97 2.23 7.35
CA TYR A 86 12.29 2.75 7.70
C TYR A 86 12.65 2.38 9.14
N ALA A 87 13.94 2.42 9.46
CA ALA A 87 14.44 2.22 10.81
C ALA A 87 14.99 3.53 11.38
N SER A 88 14.70 3.81 12.64
CA SER A 88 15.21 4.98 13.35
C SER A 88 15.26 4.70 14.85
N GLY A 89 16.39 5.04 15.47
CA GLY A 89 16.56 4.86 16.93
C GLY A 89 16.48 3.43 17.43
N GLY A 90 16.76 2.45 16.56
CA GLY A 90 16.63 1.02 16.88
C GLY A 90 15.21 0.47 16.74
N LEU A 91 14.27 1.27 16.32
CA LEU A 91 12.87 0.90 16.07
C LEU A 91 12.57 0.88 14.58
N ASN A 92 11.55 0.12 14.19
CA ASN A 92 11.09 -0.03 12.82
C ASN A 92 9.72 0.61 12.66
N TYR A 93 9.53 1.34 11.56
CA TYR A 93 8.33 2.13 11.30
C TYR A 93 7.82 1.88 9.88
N SER A 94 6.51 1.73 9.74
CA SER A 94 5.88 1.86 8.43
C SER A 94 5.91 3.34 7.99
N SER A 95 6.15 3.57 6.72
CA SER A 95 6.05 4.91 6.13
C SER A 95 4.77 5.12 5.34
N SER A 96 3.83 4.19 5.42
CA SER A 96 2.59 4.15 4.66
C SER A 96 1.40 3.83 5.56
N LEU A 97 0.24 4.35 5.23
CA LEU A 97 -1.01 4.04 5.92
C LEU A 97 -1.30 2.53 5.83
N ALA A 98 -1.59 1.93 6.96
CA ALA A 98 -2.11 0.57 7.06
C ALA A 98 -3.31 0.57 8.00
N VAL A 99 -4.41 0.00 7.56
CA VAL A 99 -5.67 -0.11 8.31
C VAL A 99 -6.18 -1.53 8.19
N ARG A 100 -6.54 -2.14 9.31
CA ARG A 100 -7.13 -3.47 9.38
C ARG A 100 -8.35 -3.41 10.30
N GLU A 101 -9.48 -3.93 9.84
CA GLU A 101 -10.71 -3.99 10.64
C GLU A 101 -11.10 -2.66 11.32
N SER A 102 -10.96 -1.57 10.57
CA SER A 102 -11.18 -0.20 11.04
C SER A 102 -10.16 0.34 12.05
N GLU A 103 -9.12 -0.42 12.36
CA GLU A 103 -8.01 0.01 13.20
C GLU A 103 -6.84 0.52 12.36
N VAL A 104 -6.29 1.66 12.72
CA VAL A 104 -5.10 2.21 12.05
C VAL A 104 -3.85 1.62 12.69
N LEU A 105 -3.21 0.69 11.99
CA LEU A 105 -1.96 0.04 12.41
C LEU A 105 -0.74 0.93 12.15
N ALA A 106 -0.79 1.73 11.11
CA ALA A 106 0.30 2.62 10.75
C ALA A 106 -0.20 3.82 9.96
N TYR A 107 0.52 4.90 10.05
CA TYR A 107 0.24 6.14 9.34
C TYR A 107 1.30 6.45 8.29
N ASN A 108 0.93 7.21 7.24
CA ASN A 108 1.94 7.83 6.38
C ASN A 108 2.89 8.68 7.22
N ILE A 109 4.16 8.70 6.82
CA ILE A 109 5.05 9.76 7.33
C ILE A 109 4.45 11.11 6.97
N ASN A 110 4.46 12.03 7.93
CA ASN A 110 3.82 13.34 7.77
C ASN A 110 4.70 14.35 7.01
N TYR A 111 6.00 14.09 6.89
CA TYR A 111 6.89 14.92 6.09
C TYR A 111 8.13 14.13 5.65
N ALA A 112 8.78 14.60 4.58
CA ALA A 112 10.10 14.16 4.17
C ALA A 112 10.93 15.37 3.72
N SER A 113 12.25 15.22 3.72
CA SER A 113 13.18 16.25 3.29
C SER A 113 14.45 15.58 2.76
N GLU A 114 15.02 16.13 1.69
CA GLU A 114 16.33 15.71 1.16
C GLU A 114 17.50 16.48 1.80
N ASP A 115 17.25 17.72 2.20
CA ASP A 115 18.27 18.65 2.66
C ASP A 115 18.02 19.25 4.06
N TRP A 116 16.94 18.79 4.72
CA TRP A 116 16.44 19.33 6.01
C TRP A 116 16.04 20.81 6.00
N VAL A 117 15.98 21.42 4.82
CA VAL A 117 15.58 22.81 4.60
C VAL A 117 14.21 22.88 3.95
N LYS A 118 14.01 22.06 2.94
CA LYS A 118 12.72 21.94 2.25
C LYS A 118 12.03 20.67 2.68
N MET A 119 10.84 20.81 3.21
CA MET A 119 10.01 19.70 3.61
C MET A 119 8.83 19.54 2.64
N TYR A 120 8.36 18.34 2.48
CA TYR A 120 7.18 18.03 1.66
C TYR A 120 6.36 16.92 2.32
N TYR A 121 5.09 16.84 1.99
CA TYR A 121 4.19 15.79 2.46
C TYR A 121 4.19 14.62 1.47
N PRO A 122 4.75 13.45 1.83
CA PRO A 122 4.83 12.34 0.90
C PRO A 122 3.44 11.82 0.52
N THR A 123 3.23 11.69 -0.78
CA THR A 123 2.06 11.00 -1.34
C THR A 123 2.29 9.51 -1.34
N ARG A 124 1.28 8.74 -0.94
CA ARG A 124 1.27 7.29 -1.04
C ARG A 124 0.02 6.83 -1.76
N ALA A 125 0.20 5.91 -2.72
CA ALA A 125 -0.93 5.18 -3.27
C ALA A 125 -1.47 4.21 -2.21
N ALA A 126 -2.78 4.09 -2.12
CA ALA A 126 -3.45 3.16 -1.23
C ALA A 126 -4.53 2.41 -1.99
N PHE A 127 -4.67 1.12 -1.70
CA PHE A 127 -5.80 0.30 -2.02
C PHE A 127 -6.62 0.13 -0.76
N LEU A 128 -7.92 0.27 -0.84
CA LEU A 128 -8.80 0.25 0.33
C LEU A 128 -10.13 -0.46 0.04
N GLU A 129 -10.69 -1.01 1.09
CA GLU A 129 -12.08 -1.42 1.16
C GLU A 129 -12.84 -0.37 1.96
N THR A 130 -13.95 0.09 1.39
CA THR A 130 -14.82 1.09 2.02
C THR A 130 -15.83 0.43 2.95
N ALA A 131 -16.44 1.20 3.83
CA ALA A 131 -17.42 0.69 4.80
C ALA A 131 -18.67 0.03 4.15
N ASP A 132 -18.93 0.28 2.88
CA ASP A 132 -19.98 -0.38 2.09
C ASP A 132 -19.45 -1.61 1.29
N GLY A 133 -18.24 -2.07 1.59
CA GLY A 133 -17.64 -3.27 1.00
C GLY A 133 -17.17 -3.12 -0.44
N LYS A 134 -17.00 -1.88 -0.91
CA LYS A 134 -16.44 -1.61 -2.24
C LYS A 134 -14.94 -1.39 -2.16
N PHE A 135 -14.26 -1.75 -3.23
CA PHE A 135 -12.83 -1.52 -3.37
C PHE A 135 -12.56 -0.25 -4.17
N ASP A 136 -11.55 0.50 -3.74
CA ASP A 136 -11.11 1.71 -4.40
C ASP A 136 -9.59 1.86 -4.31
N ALA A 137 -9.04 2.73 -5.14
CA ALA A 137 -7.64 3.12 -5.12
C ALA A 137 -7.57 4.64 -5.02
N CYS A 138 -6.75 5.12 -4.12
CA CYS A 138 -6.61 6.55 -3.89
C CYS A 138 -5.16 6.93 -3.58
N TRP A 139 -4.93 8.20 -3.39
CA TRP A 139 -3.66 8.76 -2.95
C TRP A 139 -3.83 9.35 -1.57
N THR A 140 -2.92 9.05 -0.65
CA THR A 140 -3.02 9.47 0.73
C THR A 140 -1.88 10.40 1.12
N TYR A 141 -2.21 11.37 1.99
CA TYR A 141 -1.28 12.25 2.65
C TYR A 141 -1.55 12.29 4.14
N ARG A 142 -0.54 12.56 4.93
CA ARG A 142 -0.69 12.94 6.31
C ARG A 142 -0.10 14.33 6.52
N THR A 143 -0.88 15.22 7.10
CA THR A 143 -0.38 16.40 7.83
C THR A 143 -0.24 16.03 9.31
N TRP A 144 0.22 16.94 10.15
CA TRP A 144 0.49 16.62 11.56
C TRP A 144 -0.65 15.88 12.26
N ASP A 145 -1.88 16.30 12.04
CA ASP A 145 -3.04 15.80 12.77
C ASP A 145 -4.07 15.07 11.90
N ASN A 146 -3.97 15.17 10.58
CA ASN A 146 -5.02 14.69 9.69
C ASN A 146 -4.48 13.86 8.55
N HIS A 147 -5.28 12.88 8.12
CA HIS A 147 -5.10 12.12 6.90
C HIS A 147 -6.10 12.56 5.86
N TYR A 148 -5.64 12.65 4.61
CA TYR A 148 -6.45 13.01 3.47
C TYR A 148 -6.31 11.99 2.36
N MET A 149 -7.40 11.77 1.63
CA MET A 149 -7.45 10.91 0.45
C MET A 149 -7.82 11.72 -0.77
N TYR A 150 -7.22 11.42 -1.91
CA TYR A 150 -7.42 12.11 -3.18
C TYR A 150 -7.57 11.11 -4.31
N PRO A 151 -8.38 11.42 -5.34
CA PRO A 151 -8.55 10.54 -6.51
C PRO A 151 -7.34 10.57 -7.45
N ALA A 152 -6.44 11.52 -7.29
CA ALA A 152 -5.21 11.69 -8.08
C ALA A 152 -4.08 12.18 -7.20
N PRO A 153 -2.80 11.92 -7.57
CA PRO A 153 -1.67 12.45 -6.81
C PRO A 153 -1.63 13.97 -6.93
N ALA A 154 -1.40 14.65 -5.82
CA ALA A 154 -1.15 16.08 -5.80
C ALA A 154 0.32 16.38 -6.03
N GLU A 155 0.60 17.57 -6.54
CA GLU A 155 1.95 18.11 -6.59
C GLU A 155 2.49 18.28 -5.17
N ASN A 156 3.64 17.69 -4.92
CA ASN A 156 4.23 17.61 -3.59
C ASN A 156 5.35 18.64 -3.42
N THR A 157 5.00 19.90 -3.46
CA THR A 157 5.95 21.03 -3.36
C THR A 157 5.61 21.93 -2.19
N TRP A 158 5.84 21.44 -0.99
CA TRP A 158 5.53 22.20 0.17
C TRP A 158 6.13 23.61 0.19
N ALA A 159 7.44 23.71 0.03
CA ALA A 159 8.17 24.95 0.34
C ALA A 159 7.93 26.08 -0.66
N ALA A 160 7.45 25.77 -1.84
CA ALA A 160 7.24 26.76 -2.90
C ALA A 160 5.88 27.47 -2.80
N ASP A 161 4.87 26.81 -2.27
CA ASP A 161 3.52 27.36 -2.25
C ASP A 161 2.70 26.78 -1.08
N PRO A 162 2.56 27.51 0.03
CA PRO A 162 1.74 27.06 1.17
C PRO A 162 0.27 26.79 0.80
N ALA A 163 -0.24 27.40 -0.27
CA ALA A 163 -1.60 27.18 -0.73
C ALA A 163 -1.78 25.79 -1.40
N LYS A 164 -0.68 25.16 -1.78
CA LYS A 164 -0.66 23.82 -2.38
C LYS A 164 -0.41 22.70 -1.38
N GLN A 165 -0.45 23.01 -0.09
CA GLN A 165 -0.36 21.96 0.92
C GLN A 165 -1.58 21.05 0.89
N PRO A 166 -1.42 19.74 1.12
CA PRO A 166 -2.56 18.83 1.15
C PRO A 166 -3.51 19.18 2.28
N THR A 167 -4.75 19.40 1.92
CA THR A 167 -5.86 19.71 2.85
C THR A 167 -7.13 19.04 2.33
N ALA A 168 -8.22 19.07 3.07
CA ALA A 168 -9.52 18.62 2.59
C ALA A 168 -10.04 19.41 1.37
N LYS A 169 -9.45 20.58 1.08
CA LYS A 169 -9.86 21.45 -0.04
C LYS A 169 -8.88 21.43 -1.19
N TYR A 170 -7.66 21.00 -0.99
CA TYR A 170 -6.64 20.95 -2.01
C TYR A 170 -5.80 19.67 -1.89
N PRO A 171 -5.57 18.95 -2.99
CA PRO A 171 -6.20 19.16 -4.32
C PRO A 171 -7.70 18.96 -4.29
N GLU A 172 -8.38 19.46 -5.34
CA GLU A 172 -9.82 19.30 -5.49
C GLU A 172 -10.22 17.81 -5.42
N GLY A 173 -11.33 17.54 -4.75
CA GLY A 173 -11.79 16.18 -4.51
C GLY A 173 -11.17 15.48 -3.30
N GLY A 174 -10.32 16.16 -2.54
CA GLY A 174 -9.77 15.65 -1.30
C GLY A 174 -10.86 15.39 -0.25
N LYS A 175 -10.68 14.28 0.49
CA LYS A 175 -11.53 13.91 1.61
C LYS A 175 -10.66 13.63 2.82
N GLU A 176 -11.10 14.05 3.98
CA GLU A 176 -10.48 13.63 5.23
C GLU A 176 -10.70 12.13 5.43
N PHE A 177 -9.64 11.42 5.78
CA PHE A 177 -9.71 10.00 6.04
C PHE A 177 -10.23 9.76 7.46
N SER A 178 -11.14 8.82 7.58
CA SER A 178 -11.61 8.29 8.86
C SER A 178 -11.69 6.77 8.75
N ALA A 179 -10.92 6.08 9.57
CA ALA A 179 -11.14 4.66 9.79
C ALA A 179 -12.44 4.48 10.59
N LYS A 180 -13.34 3.65 10.09
CA LYS A 180 -14.60 3.34 10.75
C LYS A 180 -14.77 1.84 10.83
#